data_ff3ba88e986cf66dfff0743cf08a7d9e
#
_entry.id   ff3ba88e986cf66dfff0743cf08a7d9e
#
_cell.length_a   1.000
_cell.length_b   1.000
_cell.length_c   1.000
_cell.angle_alpha   90.00
_cell.angle_beta   90.00
_cell.angle_gamma   90.00
#
_symmetry.space_group_name_H-M   'P 1'
#
loop_
_entity.id
_entity.type
_entity.pdbx_description
1 polymer ?
#
loop_
_entity_poly.entity_id
_entity_poly.type
_entity_poly.pdbx_seq_one_letter_code
_entity_poly.pdbx_strand_id
1 'polypeptide(L)'
;MTTKVKVLYFASLREAVGRSSEEFDVPIDVATVGALRAHLAGRGQGWQALAAGRNVRAALNQRMVGADAAIAAGDEVAFFPPVTGG
;
A
#
# COMPACT_ATOMS: atom_id res chain seq x y z
N MET A 1 -18.72 5.48 -7.63
CA MET A 1 -17.76 4.65 -8.39
C MET A 1 -16.49 4.49 -7.58
N THR A 2 -15.89 3.33 -7.69
CA THR A 2 -14.64 3.04 -6.98
C THR A 2 -13.48 2.97 -7.96
N THR A 3 -12.28 3.12 -7.42
CA THR A 3 -11.05 2.99 -8.19
C THR A 3 -10.44 1.64 -7.86
N LYS A 4 -10.38 0.76 -8.84
CA LYS A 4 -9.79 -0.57 -8.62
C LYS A 4 -8.29 -0.49 -8.86
N VAL A 5 -7.52 -0.90 -7.86
CA VAL A 5 -6.07 -0.96 -7.96
C VAL A 5 -5.59 -2.35 -7.54
N LYS A 6 -4.41 -2.71 -8.01
CA LYS A 6 -3.74 -3.92 -7.55
C LYS A 6 -2.74 -3.53 -6.48
N VAL A 7 -2.82 -4.16 -5.32
CA VAL A 7 -1.90 -3.88 -4.21
C VAL A 7 -1.02 -5.10 -3.98
N LEU A 8 0.27 -4.85 -3.88
CA LEU A 8 1.27 -5.90 -3.64
C LEU A 8 1.92 -5.69 -2.28
N TYR A 9 2.17 -6.77 -1.59
CA TYR A 9 2.82 -6.75 -0.28
C TYR A 9 4.06 -7.63 -0.33
N PHE A 10 5.18 -7.12 0.18
CA PHE A 10 6.45 -7.81 0.09
C PHE A 10 7.05 -8.04 1.47
N ALA A 11 7.86 -9.10 1.58
CA ALA A 11 8.69 -9.41 2.74
C ALA A 11 7.87 -9.45 4.03
N SER A 12 8.29 -8.74 5.05
CA SER A 12 7.61 -8.77 6.35
C SER A 12 6.18 -8.24 6.27
N LEU A 13 5.88 -7.35 5.34
CA LEU A 13 4.51 -6.86 5.18
C LEU A 13 3.60 -7.95 4.65
N ARG A 14 4.07 -8.75 3.71
CA ARG A 14 3.31 -9.89 3.21
C ARG A 14 2.97 -10.86 4.33
N GLU A 15 3.92 -11.12 5.20
CA GLU A 15 3.71 -12.01 6.34
C GLU A 15 2.72 -11.43 7.34
N ALA A 16 2.83 -10.13 7.60
CA ALA A 16 1.97 -9.46 8.56
C ALA A 16 0.51 -9.44 8.10
N VAL A 17 0.26 -9.16 6.82
CA VAL A 17 -1.11 -9.05 6.32
C VAL A 17 -1.68 -10.39 5.83
N GLY A 18 -0.83 -11.39 5.64
CA GLY A 18 -1.27 -12.73 5.28
C GLY A 18 -1.60 -12.93 3.82
N ARG A 19 -1.16 -12.04 2.94
CA ARG A 19 -1.36 -12.18 1.51
C ARG A 19 -0.27 -11.46 0.73
N SER A 20 -0.01 -11.90 -0.49
CA SER A 20 1.03 -11.29 -1.32
C SER A 20 0.49 -10.20 -2.23
N SER A 21 -0.78 -10.26 -2.59
CA SER A 21 -1.40 -9.26 -3.46
C SER A 21 -2.92 -9.33 -3.33
N GLU A 22 -3.57 -8.27 -3.77
CA GLU A 22 -5.02 -8.25 -3.89
C GLU A 22 -5.44 -7.16 -4.86
N GLU A 23 -6.59 -7.36 -5.48
CA GLU A 23 -7.27 -6.28 -6.17
C GLU A 23 -8.22 -5.62 -5.18
N PHE A 24 -8.19 -4.30 -5.12
CA PHE A 24 -8.92 -3.58 -4.10
C PHE A 24 -9.66 -2.40 -4.70
N ASP A 25 -10.95 -2.31 -4.39
CA ASP A 25 -11.77 -1.18 -4.79
C ASP A 25 -11.60 -0.08 -3.76
N VAL A 26 -10.90 0.98 -4.16
CA VAL A 26 -10.55 2.09 -3.28
C VAL A 26 -11.70 3.08 -3.27
N PRO A 27 -12.15 3.51 -2.08
CA PRO A 27 -13.16 4.58 -2.01
C PRO A 27 -12.70 5.83 -2.74
N ILE A 28 -13.65 6.58 -3.27
CA ILE A 28 -13.34 7.73 -4.13
C ILE A 28 -12.52 8.81 -3.40
N ASP A 29 -12.66 8.89 -2.10
CA ASP A 29 -11.89 9.86 -1.31
C ASP A 29 -10.47 9.40 -0.98
N VAL A 30 -10.13 8.17 -1.31
CA VAL A 30 -8.77 7.64 -1.14
C VAL A 30 -8.05 7.80 -2.47
N ALA A 31 -7.37 8.93 -2.63
CA ALA A 31 -6.84 9.33 -3.93
C ALA A 31 -5.32 9.30 -4.02
N THR A 32 -4.63 9.00 -2.93
CA THR A 32 -3.17 8.98 -2.91
C THR A 32 -2.66 7.69 -2.29
N VAL A 33 -1.38 7.41 -2.53
CA VAL A 33 -0.71 6.25 -1.93
C VAL A 33 -0.78 6.30 -0.41
N GLY A 34 -0.56 7.49 0.17
CA GLY A 34 -0.63 7.66 1.62
C GLY A 34 -2.02 7.41 2.17
N ALA A 35 -3.05 7.89 1.47
CA ALA A 35 -4.43 7.66 1.89
C ALA A 35 -4.79 6.18 1.78
N LEU A 36 -4.33 5.51 0.72
CA LEU A 36 -4.53 4.08 0.57
C LEU A 36 -3.86 3.31 1.70
N ARG A 37 -2.62 3.66 2.01
CA ARG A 37 -1.88 3.02 3.10
C ARG A 37 -2.62 3.18 4.43
N ALA A 38 -3.10 4.38 4.73
CA ALA A 38 -3.84 4.64 5.96
C ALA A 38 -5.14 3.84 6.01
N HIS A 39 -5.83 3.75 4.88
CA HIS A 39 -7.07 2.98 4.78
C HIS A 39 -6.81 1.50 5.06
N LEU A 40 -5.76 0.94 4.48
CA LEU A 40 -5.40 -0.45 4.68
C LEU A 40 -4.95 -0.70 6.12
N ALA A 41 -4.23 0.23 6.71
CA ALA A 41 -3.75 0.08 8.09
C ALA A 41 -4.90 -0.02 9.09
N GLY A 42 -6.07 0.49 8.75
CA GLY A 42 -7.25 0.43 9.60
C GLY A 42 -8.02 -0.89 9.55
N ARG A 43 -7.54 -1.87 8.79
CA ARG A 43 -8.28 -3.13 8.63
C ARG A 43 -8.23 -4.06 9.84
N GLY A 44 -7.31 -3.82 10.77
CA GLY A 44 -7.23 -4.63 11.99
C GLY A 44 -5.85 -5.25 12.19
N GLN A 45 -5.81 -6.38 12.90
CA GLN A 45 -4.57 -7.05 13.22
C GLN A 45 -3.81 -7.45 11.96
N GLY A 46 -2.49 -7.26 12.02
CA GLY A 46 -1.63 -7.52 10.87
C GLY A 46 -1.48 -6.30 9.96
N TRP A 47 -2.55 -5.54 9.78
CA TRP A 47 -2.52 -4.37 8.90
C TRP A 47 -1.82 -3.18 9.53
N GLN A 48 -1.64 -3.20 10.84
CA GLN A 48 -0.92 -2.15 11.56
C GLN A 48 0.52 -2.00 11.08
N ALA A 49 1.06 -3.02 10.43
CA ALA A 49 2.38 -2.92 9.84
C ALA A 49 2.46 -1.82 8.77
N LEU A 50 1.31 -1.40 8.23
CA LEU A 50 1.23 -0.31 7.26
C LEU A 50 0.95 1.03 7.91
N ALA A 51 0.79 1.10 9.22
CA ALA A 51 0.40 2.31 9.91
C ALA A 51 1.44 3.42 9.76
N ALA A 52 0.97 4.66 9.87
CA ALA A 52 1.86 5.82 9.87
C ALA A 52 2.88 5.67 11.01
N GLY A 53 4.11 6.08 10.74
CA GLY A 53 5.20 5.91 11.69
C GLY A 53 5.99 4.62 11.49
N ARG A 54 5.46 3.68 10.73
CA ARG A 54 6.22 2.49 10.36
C ARG A 54 7.07 2.79 9.13
N ASN A 55 8.23 2.16 9.05
CA ASN A 55 9.10 2.30 7.89
C ASN A 55 8.57 1.45 6.75
N VAL A 56 7.70 2.05 5.95
CA VAL A 56 7.11 1.38 4.79
C VAL A 56 7.38 2.25 3.57
N ARG A 57 7.85 1.61 2.51
CA ARG A 57 8.06 2.26 1.23
C ARG A 57 6.97 1.85 0.28
N ALA A 58 6.75 2.66 -0.74
CA ALA A 58 5.73 2.38 -1.73
C ALA A 58 6.28 2.61 -3.13
N ALA A 59 5.77 1.80 -4.07
CA ALA A 59 6.04 1.99 -5.48
C ALA A 59 4.71 2.02 -6.22
N LEU A 60 4.61 2.90 -7.20
CA LEU A 60 3.42 3.02 -8.04
C LEU A 60 3.83 2.65 -9.44
N ASN A 61 3.24 1.58 -9.96
CA ASN A 61 3.58 1.04 -11.28
C ASN A 61 5.09 0.82 -11.41
N GLN A 62 5.68 0.24 -10.36
CA GLN A 62 7.09 -0.14 -10.29
C GLN A 62 8.05 1.06 -10.17
N ARG A 63 7.53 2.24 -9.80
CA ARG A 63 8.35 3.42 -9.54
C ARG A 63 8.21 3.84 -8.10
N MET A 64 9.33 4.10 -7.46
CA MET A 64 9.31 4.61 -6.08
C MET A 64 8.60 5.94 -6.02
N VAL A 65 7.68 6.06 -5.08
CA VAL A 65 6.88 7.28 -4.91
C VAL A 65 6.75 7.63 -3.44
N GLY A 66 6.36 8.87 -3.18
CA GLY A 66 6.00 9.32 -1.85
C GLY A 66 4.51 9.14 -1.59
N ALA A 67 4.10 9.48 -0.37
CA ALA A 67 2.71 9.31 0.07
C ALA A 67 1.73 10.18 -0.69
N ASP A 68 2.20 11.28 -1.26
CA ASP A 68 1.33 12.23 -1.99
C ASP A 68 1.09 11.83 -3.45
N ALA A 69 1.68 10.74 -3.91
CA ALA A 69 1.47 10.30 -5.30
C ALA A 69 0.01 9.91 -5.51
N ALA A 70 -0.59 10.41 -6.58
CA ALA A 70 -1.98 10.12 -6.90
C ALA A 70 -2.11 8.70 -7.47
N ILE A 71 -3.21 8.04 -7.13
CA ILE A 71 -3.52 6.72 -7.69
C ILE A 71 -4.72 6.84 -8.63
N ALA A 72 -4.77 5.95 -9.61
CA ALA A 72 -5.85 5.91 -10.58
C ALA A 72 -6.24 4.46 -10.85
N ALA A 73 -7.39 4.28 -11.46
CA ALA A 73 -7.89 2.94 -11.78
C ALA A 73 -6.88 2.19 -12.63
N GLY A 74 -6.64 0.94 -12.27
CA GLY A 74 -5.69 0.08 -12.96
C GLY A 74 -4.26 0.18 -12.47
N ASP A 75 -3.97 1.09 -11.56
CA ASP A 75 -2.61 1.22 -11.03
C ASP A 75 -2.23 0.04 -10.14
N GLU A 76 -0.92 -0.22 -10.10
CA GLU A 76 -0.34 -1.21 -9.21
C GLU A 76 0.41 -0.46 -8.10
N VAL A 77 0.06 -0.72 -6.85
CA VAL A 77 0.70 -0.10 -5.71
C VAL A 77 1.37 -1.20 -4.89
N ALA A 78 2.67 -1.08 -4.68
CA ALA A 78 3.43 -2.05 -3.91
C ALA A 78 3.89 -1.42 -2.61
N PHE A 79 3.73 -2.17 -1.51
CA PHE A 79 4.25 -1.77 -0.20
C PHE A 79 5.33 -2.75 0.23
N PHE A 80 6.41 -2.23 0.75
CA PHE A 80 7.54 -3.05 1.18
C PHE A 80 8.31 -2.36 2.29
N PRO A 81 9.00 -3.13 3.15
CA PRO A 81 9.84 -2.54 4.16
C PRO A 81 11.07 -1.90 3.50
N PRO A 82 11.70 -0.91 4.15
CA PRO A 82 12.89 -0.32 3.57
C PRO A 82 14.00 -1.36 3.45
N VAL A 83 14.72 -1.27 2.35
CA VAL A 83 15.92 -2.09 2.20
C VAL A 83 16.99 -1.46 3.06
N THR A 84 17.37 -2.15 4.11
CA THR A 84 18.52 -1.73 4.87
C THR A 84 19.74 -2.05 4.03
N GLY A 85 20.26 -1.09 3.40
CA GLY A 85 21.44 -1.24 2.57
C GLY A 85 22.59 -1.67 3.45
N GLY A 86 22.93 -2.76 3.30
CA GLY A 86 23.90 -3.27 4.15
C GLY A 86 24.85 -3.76 4.23
#